data_6241aaa25c030e025ce87b6454f38f06
#
_entry.id   6241aaa25c030e025ce87b6454f38f06
#
_cell.length_a   1.000
_cell.length_b   1.000
_cell.length_c   1.000
_cell.angle_alpha   90.00
_cell.angle_beta   90.00
_cell.angle_gamma   90.00
#
_symmetry.space_group_name_H-M   'P 1'
#
loop_
_entity.id
_entity.type
_entity.pdbx_description
1 polymer ?
#
loop_
_entity_poly.entity_id
_entity_poly.type
_entity_poly.pdbx_seq_one_letter_code
_entity_poly.pdbx_strand_id
1 'polypeptide(L)'
;QRIAEKKQGKIVSDVDLLDEIWAERPALSAEPAWELPVSLTGRSRQEKLHQVRREMESLGADTLVLSSLMDVCWLMNLRGNDVDCTPVMLSFAAVTMTDAVLFVNPAILSTEIQAHLKEDGVTIRPYACVYEYTKKLPEDSTVMMNLNVVNSLIRACVPASVRVIDHVDPTELPKAVKNATEVEGFRKAHVQDGVAVTRLMYWLKHNVGKIPMDELSVAEKLEEFRRERPDYIGPSFAPIIA
;
A
#
# COMPACT_ATOMS: atom_id res chain seq x y z
N GLN A 1 -23.42 4.12 9.07
CA GLN A 1 -24.71 4.61 8.61
C GLN A 1 -25.87 3.86 9.28
N ARG A 2 -25.96 2.51 9.20
CA ARG A 2 -27.03 1.69 9.83
C ARG A 2 -27.27 1.98 11.31
N ILE A 3 -26.21 2.28 12.10
CA ILE A 3 -26.35 2.58 13.53
C ILE A 3 -26.98 3.96 13.73
N ALA A 4 -26.58 4.95 12.93
CA ALA A 4 -27.16 6.28 12.98
C ALA A 4 -28.65 6.25 12.59
N GLU A 5 -28.99 5.55 11.51
CA GLU A 5 -30.40 5.36 11.07
C GLU A 5 -31.26 4.71 12.14
N LYS A 6 -30.80 3.62 12.78
CA LYS A 6 -31.50 2.96 13.89
C LYS A 6 -31.73 3.87 15.09
N LYS A 7 -30.87 4.86 15.31
CA LYS A 7 -30.97 5.82 16.43
C LYS A 7 -31.53 7.17 15.99
N GLN A 8 -32.10 7.26 14.78
CA GLN A 8 -32.61 8.51 14.21
C GLN A 8 -31.57 9.65 14.24
N GLY A 9 -30.26 9.28 14.17
CA GLY A 9 -29.15 10.21 14.18
C GLY A 9 -28.69 10.55 12.76
N LYS A 10 -27.96 11.65 12.62
CA LYS A 10 -27.33 12.08 11.37
C LYS A 10 -25.82 11.91 11.51
N ILE A 11 -25.17 11.40 10.45
CA ILE A 11 -23.72 11.45 10.33
C ILE A 11 -23.37 12.76 9.64
N VAL A 12 -22.50 13.54 10.25
CA VAL A 12 -21.91 14.75 9.68
C VAL A 12 -20.48 14.37 9.27
N SER A 13 -20.15 14.52 7.98
CA SER A 13 -18.87 14.11 7.40
C SER A 13 -18.22 15.20 6.53
N ASP A 14 -18.78 16.37 6.55
CA ASP A 14 -18.36 17.56 5.80
C ASP A 14 -17.53 18.56 6.63
N VAL A 15 -17.28 18.23 7.90
CA VAL A 15 -16.48 19.02 8.84
C VAL A 15 -15.35 18.13 9.39
N ASP A 16 -14.12 18.54 9.21
CA ASP A 16 -12.96 17.96 9.90
C ASP A 16 -12.75 18.71 11.22
N LEU A 17 -13.20 18.11 12.33
CA LEU A 17 -13.08 18.71 13.67
C LEU A 17 -11.62 18.87 14.12
N LEU A 18 -10.66 18.16 13.49
CA LEU A 18 -9.25 18.28 13.83
C LEU A 18 -8.62 19.53 13.22
N ASP A 19 -9.11 20.03 12.10
CA ASP A 19 -8.57 21.22 11.45
C ASP A 19 -8.68 22.46 12.35
N GLU A 20 -9.69 22.54 13.21
CA GLU A 20 -9.89 23.65 14.13
C GLU A 20 -8.91 23.64 15.32
N ILE A 21 -8.45 22.47 15.75
CA ILE A 21 -7.64 22.29 16.96
C ILE A 21 -6.19 21.90 16.68
N TRP A 22 -5.87 21.48 15.47
CA TRP A 22 -4.53 21.03 15.07
C TRP A 22 -3.94 21.93 13.98
N ALA A 23 -3.63 23.18 14.38
CA ALA A 23 -3.09 24.21 13.48
C ALA A 23 -1.74 23.81 12.82
N GLU A 24 -0.94 22.97 13.49
CA GLU A 24 0.35 22.48 13.00
C GLU A 24 0.26 21.08 12.37
N ARG A 25 -0.91 20.71 11.86
CA ARG A 25 -1.09 19.41 11.21
C ARG A 25 -0.08 19.22 10.08
N PRO A 26 0.76 18.15 10.12
CA PRO A 26 1.76 17.94 9.09
C PRO A 26 1.09 17.68 7.73
N ALA A 27 1.75 18.12 6.67
CA ALA A 27 1.34 17.78 5.31
C ALA A 27 1.47 16.27 5.07
N LEU A 28 0.86 15.79 3.98
CA LEU A 28 1.08 14.41 3.54
C LEU A 28 2.57 14.15 3.35
N SER A 29 3.00 12.94 3.68
CA SER A 29 4.38 12.52 3.51
C SER A 29 4.90 12.79 2.09
N ALA A 30 6.17 13.19 2.03
CA ALA A 30 6.92 13.40 0.80
C ALA A 30 8.17 12.50 0.74
N GLU A 31 8.18 11.41 1.52
CA GLU A 31 9.25 10.43 1.51
C GLU A 31 9.41 9.80 0.12
N PRO A 32 10.64 9.67 -0.39
CA PRO A 32 10.87 9.11 -1.72
C PRO A 32 10.34 7.69 -1.85
N ALA A 33 9.62 7.43 -2.94
CA ALA A 33 9.25 6.09 -3.34
C ALA A 33 10.41 5.41 -4.09
N TRP A 34 10.43 4.07 -4.09
CA TRP A 34 11.39 3.27 -4.86
C TRP A 34 10.71 2.15 -5.62
N GLU A 35 11.31 1.73 -6.71
CA GLU A 35 10.82 0.65 -7.55
C GLU A 35 11.49 -0.67 -7.19
N LEU A 36 10.70 -1.75 -7.18
CA LEU A 36 11.21 -3.11 -7.05
C LEU A 36 11.43 -3.71 -8.46
N PRO A 37 12.64 -4.18 -8.77
CA PRO A 37 12.91 -4.82 -10.04
C PRO A 37 12.19 -6.17 -10.18
N VAL A 38 11.93 -6.59 -11.40
CA VAL A 38 11.27 -7.87 -11.71
C VAL A 38 12.05 -9.07 -11.14
N SER A 39 13.36 -8.95 -10.98
CA SER A 39 14.20 -9.96 -10.31
C SER A 39 13.83 -10.22 -8.85
N LEU A 40 13.14 -9.29 -8.20
CA LEU A 40 12.61 -9.45 -6.83
C LEU A 40 11.11 -9.73 -6.81
N THR A 41 10.35 -9.14 -7.74
CA THR A 41 8.88 -9.29 -7.77
C THR A 41 8.42 -10.49 -8.58
N GLY A 42 9.27 -11.02 -9.47
CA GLY A 42 8.97 -12.15 -10.35
C GLY A 42 7.92 -11.87 -11.43
N ARG A 43 7.32 -10.67 -11.44
CA ARG A 43 6.33 -10.23 -12.43
C ARG A 43 6.45 -8.74 -12.71
N SER A 44 6.36 -8.39 -13.98
CA SER A 44 6.30 -7.00 -14.42
C SER A 44 4.96 -6.34 -14.03
N ARG A 45 4.92 -5.03 -14.05
CA ARG A 45 3.70 -4.21 -13.88
C ARG A 45 2.68 -4.54 -14.96
N GLN A 46 3.12 -4.69 -16.20
CA GLN A 46 2.25 -5.03 -17.34
C GLN A 46 1.57 -6.39 -17.18
N GLU A 47 2.30 -7.43 -16.75
CA GLU A 47 1.73 -8.74 -16.46
C GLU A 47 0.66 -8.69 -15.36
N LYS A 48 0.90 -7.89 -14.31
CA LYS A 48 -0.07 -7.70 -13.22
C LYS A 48 -1.30 -6.93 -13.69
N LEU A 49 -1.14 -5.86 -14.45
CA LEU A 49 -2.24 -5.10 -15.06
C LEU A 49 -3.07 -5.99 -16.00
N HIS A 50 -2.42 -6.82 -16.80
CA HIS A 50 -3.12 -7.76 -17.67
C HIS A 50 -3.95 -8.78 -16.87
N GLN A 51 -3.40 -9.30 -15.77
CA GLN A 51 -4.14 -10.21 -14.88
C GLN A 51 -5.37 -9.52 -14.26
N VAL A 52 -5.22 -8.29 -13.77
CA VAL A 52 -6.32 -7.50 -13.19
C VAL A 52 -7.41 -7.24 -14.23
N ARG A 53 -7.04 -6.87 -15.46
CA ARG A 53 -8.00 -6.63 -16.55
C ARG A 53 -8.82 -7.89 -16.91
N ARG A 54 -8.21 -9.07 -16.91
CA ARG A 54 -8.95 -10.33 -17.12
C ARG A 54 -10.02 -10.56 -16.05
N GLU A 55 -9.72 -10.25 -14.81
CA GLU A 55 -10.69 -10.37 -13.73
C GLU A 55 -11.81 -9.32 -13.87
N MET A 56 -11.46 -8.08 -14.19
CA MET A 56 -12.44 -7.02 -14.50
C MET A 56 -13.38 -7.44 -15.64
N GLU A 57 -12.83 -7.97 -16.73
CA GLU A 57 -13.60 -8.46 -17.88
C GLU A 57 -14.57 -9.57 -17.48
N SER A 58 -14.12 -10.55 -16.67
CA SER A 58 -14.95 -11.66 -16.20
C SER A 58 -16.14 -11.21 -15.34
N LEU A 59 -15.99 -10.09 -14.67
CA LEU A 59 -17.02 -9.47 -13.81
C LEU A 59 -17.84 -8.39 -14.55
N GLY A 60 -17.49 -8.06 -15.79
CA GLY A 60 -18.14 -7.01 -16.56
C GLY A 60 -17.89 -5.61 -15.99
N ALA A 61 -16.68 -5.36 -15.49
CA ALA A 61 -16.25 -4.06 -14.97
C ALA A 61 -15.40 -3.32 -16.01
N ASP A 62 -15.72 -2.04 -16.25
CA ASP A 62 -14.99 -1.15 -17.15
C ASP A 62 -13.81 -0.47 -16.46
N THR A 63 -13.98 -0.19 -15.16
CA THR A 63 -12.99 0.50 -14.33
C THR A 63 -12.87 -0.18 -12.98
N LEU A 64 -11.66 -0.34 -12.48
CA LEU A 64 -11.34 -0.71 -11.11
C LEU A 64 -10.77 0.52 -10.39
N VAL A 65 -11.23 0.79 -9.17
CA VAL A 65 -10.63 1.78 -8.26
C VAL A 65 -10.04 1.07 -7.06
N LEU A 66 -8.72 1.14 -6.90
CA LEU A 66 -7.97 0.57 -5.78
C LEU A 66 -7.65 1.63 -4.74
N SER A 67 -7.93 1.33 -3.47
CA SER A 67 -7.65 2.19 -2.32
C SER A 67 -6.69 1.57 -1.31
N SER A 68 -6.49 0.25 -1.35
CA SER A 68 -5.52 -0.43 -0.48
C SER A 68 -4.10 -0.08 -0.90
N LEU A 69 -3.34 0.57 -0.01
CA LEU A 69 -1.96 0.98 -0.28
C LEU A 69 -1.07 -0.20 -0.67
N MET A 70 -1.24 -1.34 0.02
CA MET A 70 -0.49 -2.57 -0.28
C MET A 70 -0.81 -3.11 -1.67
N ASP A 71 -2.06 -3.02 -2.12
CA ASP A 71 -2.49 -3.49 -3.43
C ASP A 71 -1.99 -2.59 -4.54
N VAL A 72 -2.07 -1.27 -4.35
CA VAL A 72 -1.49 -0.30 -5.29
C VAL A 72 0.02 -0.49 -5.40
N CYS A 73 0.73 -0.59 -4.28
CA CYS A 73 2.18 -0.79 -4.27
C CYS A 73 2.60 -2.14 -4.91
N TRP A 74 1.83 -3.21 -4.66
CA TRP A 74 2.06 -4.50 -5.31
C TRP A 74 1.83 -4.43 -6.82
N LEU A 75 0.73 -3.81 -7.26
CA LEU A 75 0.37 -3.70 -8.68
C LEU A 75 1.41 -2.88 -9.45
N MET A 76 1.88 -1.77 -8.85
CA MET A 76 2.80 -0.84 -9.49
C MET A 76 4.29 -1.22 -9.31
N ASN A 77 4.62 -2.30 -8.60
CA ASN A 77 5.99 -2.65 -8.21
C ASN A 77 6.72 -1.50 -7.49
N LEU A 78 5.99 -0.68 -6.76
CA LEU A 78 6.53 0.46 -6.00
C LEU A 78 6.46 0.22 -4.50
N ARG A 79 7.33 0.91 -3.77
CA ARG A 79 7.33 0.96 -2.31
C ARG A 79 7.56 2.40 -1.85
N GLY A 80 7.24 2.68 -0.60
CA GLY A 80 7.46 3.96 0.05
C GLY A 80 7.55 3.78 1.57
N ASN A 81 7.67 4.88 2.31
CA ASN A 81 7.83 4.92 3.76
C ASN A 81 6.73 5.73 4.46
N ASP A 82 5.56 5.84 3.87
CA ASP A 82 4.48 6.67 4.43
C ASP A 82 3.76 6.04 5.62
N VAL A 83 3.99 4.74 5.89
CA VAL A 83 3.41 4.02 7.02
C VAL A 83 4.50 3.25 7.75
N ASP A 84 4.59 3.45 9.06
CA ASP A 84 5.57 2.78 9.91
C ASP A 84 5.50 1.26 9.75
N CYS A 85 6.65 0.62 9.67
CA CYS A 85 6.82 -0.83 9.50
C CYS A 85 6.15 -1.43 8.26
N THR A 86 5.62 -0.61 7.36
CA THR A 86 4.93 -1.07 6.16
C THR A 86 5.43 -0.27 4.95
N PRO A 87 6.19 -0.88 4.03
CA PRO A 87 6.83 -0.15 2.94
C PRO A 87 5.84 0.20 1.82
N VAL A 88 4.92 1.11 2.10
CA VAL A 88 3.90 1.60 1.18
C VAL A 88 3.96 3.12 1.03
N MET A 89 3.42 3.62 -0.07
CA MET A 89 3.21 5.05 -0.32
C MET A 89 1.73 5.39 -0.30
N LEU A 90 1.37 6.58 0.14
CA LEU A 90 0.01 7.11 0.07
C LEU A 90 -0.40 7.26 -1.40
N SER A 91 -1.31 6.43 -1.85
CA SER A 91 -1.70 6.36 -3.25
C SER A 91 -3.07 5.73 -3.45
N PHE A 92 -3.66 6.02 -4.61
CA PHE A 92 -4.78 5.27 -5.19
C PHE A 92 -4.40 4.85 -6.60
N ALA A 93 -5.13 3.89 -7.14
CA ALA A 93 -5.00 3.56 -8.56
C ALA A 93 -6.38 3.38 -9.19
N ALA A 94 -6.47 3.73 -10.48
CA ALA A 94 -7.59 3.35 -11.31
C ALA A 94 -7.04 2.55 -12.51
N VAL A 95 -7.70 1.44 -12.83
CA VAL A 95 -7.36 0.60 -13.98
C VAL A 95 -8.58 0.50 -14.87
N THR A 96 -8.41 0.79 -16.16
CA THR A 96 -9.40 0.52 -17.20
C THR A 96 -8.92 -0.63 -18.09
N MET A 97 -9.71 -1.01 -19.04
CA MET A 97 -9.32 -2.07 -20.00
C MET A 97 -8.08 -1.68 -20.84
N THR A 98 -7.81 -0.40 -21.03
CA THR A 98 -6.70 0.13 -21.84
C THR A 98 -5.64 0.85 -21.04
N ASP A 99 -6.03 1.60 -20.00
CA ASP A 99 -5.19 2.54 -19.29
C ASP A 99 -5.03 2.17 -17.82
N ALA A 100 -4.05 2.78 -17.16
CA ALA A 100 -3.92 2.78 -15.72
C ALA A 100 -3.52 4.18 -15.23
N VAL A 101 -4.05 4.59 -14.09
CA VAL A 101 -3.73 5.88 -13.46
C VAL A 101 -3.27 5.62 -12.03
N LEU A 102 -2.13 6.17 -11.68
CA LEU A 102 -1.61 6.23 -10.32
C LEU A 102 -1.84 7.62 -9.74
N PHE A 103 -2.59 7.72 -8.65
CA PHE A 103 -2.81 8.95 -7.90
C PHE A 103 -1.86 8.97 -6.70
N VAL A 104 -0.90 9.86 -6.72
CA VAL A 104 0.18 9.92 -5.72
C VAL A 104 0.71 11.36 -5.65
N ASN A 105 1.49 11.70 -4.62
CA ASN A 105 2.28 12.93 -4.67
C ASN A 105 3.40 12.75 -5.72
N PRO A 106 3.39 13.48 -6.87
CA PRO A 106 4.39 13.26 -7.92
C PRO A 106 5.84 13.54 -7.46
N ALA A 107 6.01 14.35 -6.42
CA ALA A 107 7.32 14.73 -5.90
C ALA A 107 8.10 13.56 -5.25
N ILE A 108 7.40 12.49 -4.83
CA ILE A 108 8.06 11.30 -4.25
C ILE A 108 8.62 10.35 -5.30
N LEU A 109 8.26 10.55 -6.58
CA LEU A 109 8.68 9.70 -7.69
C LEU A 109 9.89 10.31 -8.39
N SER A 110 11.00 9.58 -8.47
CA SER A 110 12.14 9.98 -9.29
C SER A 110 11.77 10.09 -10.77
N THR A 111 12.55 10.84 -11.54
CA THR A 111 12.36 10.95 -13.00
C THR A 111 12.44 9.62 -13.72
N GLU A 112 13.26 8.69 -13.23
CA GLU A 112 13.39 7.33 -13.73
C GLU A 112 12.12 6.52 -13.50
N ILE A 113 11.58 6.52 -12.27
CA ILE A 113 10.30 5.85 -11.94
C ILE A 113 9.16 6.42 -12.79
N GLN A 114 9.10 7.74 -12.96
CA GLN A 114 8.09 8.37 -13.81
C GLN A 114 8.18 7.93 -15.28
N ALA A 115 9.42 7.77 -15.80
CA ALA A 115 9.65 7.28 -17.16
C ALA A 115 9.19 5.81 -17.31
N HIS A 116 9.57 4.93 -16.38
CA HIS A 116 9.16 3.51 -16.39
C HIS A 116 7.63 3.35 -16.27
N LEU A 117 6.98 4.14 -15.40
CA LEU A 117 5.51 4.13 -15.29
C LEU A 117 4.85 4.52 -16.61
N LYS A 118 5.36 5.56 -17.27
CA LYS A 118 4.87 6.03 -18.56
C LYS A 118 5.07 4.99 -19.67
N GLU A 119 6.22 4.34 -19.72
CA GLU A 119 6.52 3.25 -20.67
C GLU A 119 5.57 2.07 -20.49
N ASP A 120 5.16 1.77 -19.24
CA ASP A 120 4.19 0.74 -18.91
C ASP A 120 2.72 1.19 -19.09
N GLY A 121 2.47 2.39 -19.63
CA GLY A 121 1.12 2.90 -19.88
C GLY A 121 0.40 3.37 -18.61
N VAL A 122 1.15 3.76 -17.57
CA VAL A 122 0.60 4.31 -16.33
C VAL A 122 0.71 5.83 -16.33
N THR A 123 -0.43 6.50 -16.22
CA THR A 123 -0.51 7.96 -16.07
C THR A 123 -0.41 8.34 -14.59
N ILE A 124 0.46 9.30 -14.27
CA ILE A 124 0.60 9.82 -12.91
C ILE A 124 -0.27 11.05 -12.74
N ARG A 125 -1.03 11.12 -11.64
CA ARG A 125 -1.83 12.29 -11.26
C ARG A 125 -1.64 12.60 -9.77
N PRO A 126 -1.82 13.89 -9.35
CA PRO A 126 -1.81 14.24 -7.94
C PRO A 126 -2.81 13.42 -7.11
N TYR A 127 -2.42 13.09 -5.89
CA TYR A 127 -3.16 12.21 -4.98
C TYR A 127 -4.66 12.54 -4.88
N ALA A 128 -5.01 13.81 -4.68
CA ALA A 128 -6.40 14.24 -4.53
C ALA A 128 -7.23 14.16 -5.84
N CYS A 129 -6.59 14.00 -7.00
CA CYS A 129 -7.30 13.90 -8.27
C CYS A 129 -8.13 12.62 -8.42
N VAL A 130 -7.99 11.64 -7.53
CA VAL A 130 -8.83 10.43 -7.51
C VAL A 130 -10.31 10.79 -7.37
N TYR A 131 -10.65 11.78 -6.58
CA TYR A 131 -12.05 12.20 -6.36
C TYR A 131 -12.66 12.80 -7.62
N GLU A 132 -11.91 13.66 -8.33
CA GLU A 132 -12.34 14.23 -9.59
C GLU A 132 -12.43 13.18 -10.70
N TYR A 133 -11.46 12.26 -10.75
CA TYR A 133 -11.49 11.14 -11.68
C TYR A 133 -12.76 10.30 -11.48
N THR A 134 -13.07 9.95 -10.23
CA THR A 134 -14.25 9.14 -9.91
C THR A 134 -15.57 9.88 -10.24
N LYS A 135 -15.63 11.19 -10.07
CA LYS A 135 -16.79 12.01 -10.49
C LYS A 135 -17.03 12.03 -12.00
N LYS A 136 -15.96 11.81 -12.78
CA LYS A 136 -15.97 11.87 -14.25
C LYS A 136 -16.01 10.50 -14.91
N LEU A 137 -16.35 9.46 -14.17
CA LEU A 137 -16.58 8.13 -14.77
C LEU A 137 -17.66 8.22 -15.85
N PRO A 138 -17.48 7.55 -17.00
CA PRO A 138 -18.45 7.60 -18.09
C PRO A 138 -19.85 7.16 -17.64
N GLU A 139 -20.87 7.80 -18.17
CA GLU A 139 -22.26 7.40 -17.97
C GLU A 139 -22.45 5.94 -18.43
N ASP A 140 -23.30 5.20 -17.74
CA ASP A 140 -23.61 3.78 -18.01
C ASP A 140 -22.40 2.82 -17.91
N SER A 141 -21.24 3.30 -17.41
CA SER A 141 -20.10 2.43 -17.13
C SER A 141 -20.26 1.64 -15.84
N THR A 142 -19.42 0.63 -15.68
CA THR A 142 -19.40 -0.22 -14.48
C THR A 142 -18.06 -0.06 -13.77
N VAL A 143 -18.09 0.45 -12.53
CA VAL A 143 -16.90 0.57 -11.67
C VAL A 143 -16.89 -0.53 -10.61
N MET A 144 -15.77 -1.24 -10.50
CA MET A 144 -15.49 -2.20 -9.44
C MET A 144 -14.68 -1.52 -8.33
N MET A 145 -15.05 -1.72 -7.10
CA MET A 145 -14.30 -1.28 -5.91
C MET A 145 -14.68 -2.13 -4.71
N ASN A 146 -13.76 -2.29 -3.78
CA ASN A 146 -14.03 -2.95 -2.51
C ASN A 146 -14.62 -1.94 -1.53
N LEU A 147 -15.92 -2.00 -1.27
CA LEU A 147 -16.63 -1.06 -0.39
C LEU A 147 -16.24 -1.19 1.09
N ASN A 148 -15.53 -2.26 1.48
CA ASN A 148 -14.98 -2.40 2.83
C ASN A 148 -13.64 -1.67 2.99
N VAL A 149 -12.98 -1.29 1.89
CA VAL A 149 -11.65 -0.68 1.87
C VAL A 149 -11.70 0.77 1.37
N VAL A 150 -12.52 1.03 0.34
CA VAL A 150 -12.62 2.37 -0.25
C VAL A 150 -13.20 3.36 0.76
N ASN A 151 -12.66 4.57 0.81
CA ASN A 151 -13.21 5.61 1.66
C ASN A 151 -14.57 6.11 1.14
N SER A 152 -15.39 6.60 2.07
CA SER A 152 -16.77 7.03 1.79
C SER A 152 -16.86 8.15 0.75
N LEU A 153 -15.86 9.03 0.67
CA LEU A 153 -15.85 10.15 -0.27
C LEU A 153 -15.65 9.67 -1.71
N ILE A 154 -14.74 8.72 -1.96
CA ILE A 154 -14.60 8.10 -3.29
C ILE A 154 -15.93 7.48 -3.72
N ARG A 155 -16.57 6.69 -2.81
CA ARG A 155 -17.88 6.10 -3.12
C ARG A 155 -18.95 7.16 -3.41
N ALA A 156 -18.98 8.25 -2.67
CA ALA A 156 -19.93 9.35 -2.86
C ALA A 156 -19.67 10.15 -4.16
N CYS A 157 -18.44 10.11 -4.68
CA CYS A 157 -18.10 10.76 -5.94
C CYS A 157 -18.57 9.99 -7.18
N VAL A 158 -18.93 8.71 -7.06
CA VAL A 158 -19.41 7.91 -8.20
C VAL A 158 -20.79 8.41 -8.64
N PRO A 159 -20.95 8.79 -9.92
CA PRO A 159 -22.24 9.23 -10.45
C PRO A 159 -23.34 8.18 -10.30
N ALA A 160 -24.59 8.61 -10.13
CA ALA A 160 -25.73 7.68 -9.99
C ALA A 160 -26.01 6.84 -11.24
N SER A 161 -25.57 7.30 -12.42
CA SER A 161 -25.63 6.58 -13.70
C SER A 161 -24.60 5.45 -13.80
N VAL A 162 -23.56 5.43 -12.94
CA VAL A 162 -22.49 4.44 -12.96
C VAL A 162 -22.87 3.26 -12.05
N ARG A 163 -22.83 2.06 -12.62
CA ARG A 163 -23.05 0.82 -11.86
C ARG A 163 -21.82 0.54 -10.98
N VAL A 164 -22.04 0.23 -9.70
CA VAL A 164 -20.97 -0.16 -8.78
C VAL A 164 -21.03 -1.67 -8.52
N ILE A 165 -19.90 -2.33 -8.74
CA ILE A 165 -19.68 -3.72 -8.31
C ILE A 165 -18.86 -3.65 -7.01
N ASP A 166 -19.49 -4.10 -5.90
CA ASP A 166 -18.78 -4.33 -4.63
C ASP A 166 -18.11 -5.71 -4.69
N HIS A 167 -16.80 -5.72 -4.79
CA HIS A 167 -16.03 -6.95 -4.92
C HIS A 167 -14.66 -6.80 -4.23
N VAL A 168 -14.13 -7.91 -3.74
CA VAL A 168 -12.76 -7.98 -3.23
C VAL A 168 -11.79 -7.56 -4.34
N ASP A 169 -10.77 -6.80 -3.99
CA ASP A 169 -9.80 -6.31 -4.98
C ASP A 169 -9.12 -7.48 -5.72
N PRO A 170 -9.10 -7.46 -7.06
CA PRO A 170 -8.54 -8.56 -7.89
C PRO A 170 -7.02 -8.73 -7.69
N THR A 171 -6.40 -7.85 -6.95
CA THR A 171 -4.99 -7.89 -6.54
C THR A 171 -4.76 -8.67 -5.24
N GLU A 172 -5.78 -8.83 -4.40
CA GLU A 172 -5.62 -9.41 -3.06
C GLU A 172 -5.12 -10.86 -3.10
N LEU A 173 -5.81 -11.74 -3.82
CA LEU A 173 -5.41 -13.13 -3.92
C LEU A 173 -4.08 -13.32 -4.66
N PRO A 174 -3.84 -12.69 -5.83
CA PRO A 174 -2.54 -12.79 -6.51
C PRO A 174 -1.35 -12.25 -5.70
N LYS A 175 -1.58 -11.25 -4.84
CA LYS A 175 -0.58 -10.74 -3.90
C LYS A 175 -0.33 -11.76 -2.76
N ALA A 176 -1.38 -12.42 -2.29
CA ALA A 176 -1.28 -13.42 -1.22
C ALA A 176 -0.58 -14.70 -1.70
N VAL A 177 -0.86 -15.17 -2.91
CA VAL A 177 -0.23 -16.35 -3.52
C VAL A 177 1.10 -15.96 -4.16
N LYS A 178 2.20 -16.29 -3.47
CA LYS A 178 3.55 -15.89 -3.88
C LYS A 178 4.04 -16.72 -5.06
N ASN A 179 4.65 -16.06 -6.05
CA ASN A 179 5.36 -16.74 -7.15
C ASN A 179 6.71 -17.32 -6.68
N ALA A 180 7.38 -18.09 -7.54
CA ALA A 180 8.64 -18.76 -7.20
C ALA A 180 9.76 -17.78 -6.77
N THR A 181 9.85 -16.62 -7.42
CA THR A 181 10.82 -15.57 -7.09
C THR A 181 10.56 -14.98 -5.71
N GLU A 182 9.31 -14.66 -5.41
CA GLU A 182 8.89 -14.15 -4.10
C GLU A 182 9.13 -15.19 -3.00
N VAL A 183 8.81 -16.48 -3.24
CA VAL A 183 9.06 -17.56 -2.29
C VAL A 183 10.54 -17.70 -1.97
N GLU A 184 11.42 -17.63 -2.99
CA GLU A 184 12.86 -17.69 -2.77
C GLU A 184 13.38 -16.47 -2.00
N GLY A 185 12.87 -15.27 -2.32
CA GLY A 185 13.11 -14.05 -1.55
C GLY A 185 12.75 -14.21 -0.07
N PHE A 186 11.56 -14.76 0.23
CA PHE A 186 11.13 -15.05 1.60
C PHE A 186 12.06 -16.02 2.31
N ARG A 187 12.44 -17.15 1.67
CA ARG A 187 13.36 -18.11 2.25
C ARG A 187 14.70 -17.47 2.61
N LYS A 188 15.27 -16.70 1.69
CA LYS A 188 16.53 -15.98 1.90
C LYS A 188 16.42 -15.01 3.07
N ALA A 189 15.36 -14.18 3.09
CA ALA A 189 15.13 -13.20 4.15
C ALA A 189 14.98 -13.86 5.53
N HIS A 190 14.25 -14.98 5.64
CA HIS A 190 14.07 -15.70 6.90
C HIS A 190 15.35 -16.33 7.42
N VAL A 191 16.22 -16.88 6.55
CA VAL A 191 17.53 -17.38 6.96
C VAL A 191 18.39 -16.24 7.52
N GLN A 192 18.41 -15.11 6.84
CA GLN A 192 19.18 -13.95 7.28
C GLN A 192 18.65 -13.36 8.60
N ASP A 193 17.34 -13.24 8.76
CA ASP A 193 16.74 -12.79 10.02
C ASP A 193 16.98 -13.78 11.15
N GLY A 194 16.92 -15.09 10.87
CA GLY A 194 17.27 -16.14 11.80
C GLY A 194 18.69 -16.02 12.35
N VAL A 195 19.65 -15.57 11.53
CA VAL A 195 21.02 -15.27 11.97
C VAL A 195 21.02 -14.11 12.98
N ALA A 196 20.29 -13.00 12.68
CA ALA A 196 20.21 -11.85 13.59
C ALA A 196 19.60 -12.23 14.94
N VAL A 197 18.49 -12.99 14.93
CA VAL A 197 17.84 -13.50 16.14
C VAL A 197 18.76 -14.46 16.93
N THR A 198 19.48 -15.35 16.27
CA THR A 198 20.44 -16.27 16.92
C THR A 198 21.58 -15.49 17.59
N ARG A 199 22.08 -14.45 16.93
CA ARG A 199 23.10 -13.55 17.50
C ARG A 199 22.58 -12.80 18.72
N LEU A 200 21.32 -12.34 18.70
CA LEU A 200 20.66 -11.74 19.85
C LEU A 200 20.60 -12.74 21.02
N MET A 201 20.16 -13.97 20.78
CA MET A 201 20.10 -15.00 21.82
C MET A 201 21.48 -15.29 22.45
N TYR A 202 22.52 -15.34 21.63
CA TYR A 202 23.90 -15.47 22.11
C TYR A 202 24.31 -14.26 22.97
N TRP A 203 24.05 -13.06 22.48
CA TRP A 203 24.38 -11.83 23.19
C TRP A 203 23.65 -11.73 24.53
N LEU A 204 22.37 -12.06 24.57
CA LEU A 204 21.58 -12.09 25.82
C LEU A 204 22.18 -13.05 26.85
N LYS A 205 22.50 -14.29 26.45
CA LYS A 205 23.10 -15.29 27.37
C LYS A 205 24.42 -14.84 27.98
N HIS A 206 25.16 -13.96 27.32
CA HIS A 206 26.45 -13.48 27.82
C HIS A 206 26.35 -12.18 28.61
N ASN A 207 25.28 -11.42 28.51
CA ASN A 207 25.16 -10.08 29.05
C ASN A 207 24.05 -9.91 30.12
N VAL A 208 23.06 -10.78 30.17
CA VAL A 208 21.99 -10.71 31.19
C VAL A 208 22.61 -10.76 32.60
N GLY A 209 22.24 -9.79 33.44
CA GLY A 209 22.76 -9.63 34.78
C GLY A 209 24.17 -9.04 34.89
N LYS A 210 24.82 -8.69 33.75
CA LYS A 210 26.16 -8.10 33.72
C LYS A 210 26.16 -6.64 33.26
N ILE A 211 25.18 -6.23 32.48
CA ILE A 211 24.98 -4.87 32.00
C ILE A 211 23.54 -4.43 32.25
N PRO A 212 23.28 -3.12 32.40
CA PRO A 212 21.91 -2.60 32.43
C PRO A 212 21.19 -2.98 31.12
N MET A 213 19.95 -3.43 31.24
CA MET A 213 19.19 -3.94 30.12
C MET A 213 17.69 -3.75 30.39
N ASP A 214 16.96 -3.35 29.38
CA ASP A 214 15.50 -3.26 29.33
C ASP A 214 14.97 -3.72 27.97
N GLU A 215 13.67 -3.75 27.80
CA GLU A 215 13.02 -4.21 26.58
C GLU A 215 13.44 -3.38 25.35
N LEU A 216 13.66 -2.06 25.53
CA LEU A 216 14.04 -1.17 24.43
C LEU A 216 15.47 -1.44 23.97
N SER A 217 16.42 -1.56 24.91
CA SER A 217 17.82 -1.80 24.59
C SER A 217 18.03 -3.19 23.93
N VAL A 218 17.21 -4.19 24.29
CA VAL A 218 17.22 -5.49 23.63
C VAL A 218 16.64 -5.41 22.22
N ALA A 219 15.56 -4.63 22.02
CA ALA A 219 14.99 -4.38 20.70
C ALA A 219 15.98 -3.66 19.78
N GLU A 220 16.65 -2.62 20.30
CA GLU A 220 17.70 -1.89 19.57
C GLU A 220 18.87 -2.81 19.18
N LYS A 221 19.26 -3.73 20.07
CA LYS A 221 20.32 -4.69 19.77
C LYS A 221 19.97 -5.67 18.67
N LEU A 222 18.70 -6.11 18.60
CA LEU A 222 18.22 -6.90 17.47
C LEU A 222 18.27 -6.11 16.17
N GLU A 223 17.84 -4.87 16.24
CA GLU A 223 17.83 -3.96 15.08
C GLU A 223 19.24 -3.67 14.58
N GLU A 224 20.24 -3.51 15.47
CA GLU A 224 21.66 -3.40 15.08
C GLU A 224 22.11 -4.61 14.26
N PHE A 225 21.80 -5.85 14.70
CA PHE A 225 22.18 -7.06 13.97
C PHE A 225 21.46 -7.17 12.62
N ARG A 226 20.24 -6.67 12.48
CA ARG A 226 19.50 -6.62 11.22
C ARG A 226 20.08 -5.61 10.25
N ARG A 227 20.47 -4.42 10.74
CA ARG A 227 21.06 -3.33 9.93
C ARG A 227 22.43 -3.65 9.33
N GLU A 228 23.11 -4.67 9.81
CA GLU A 228 24.35 -5.14 9.17
C GLU A 228 24.11 -5.69 7.75
N ARG A 229 22.87 -5.94 7.39
CA ARG A 229 22.48 -6.42 6.06
C ARG A 229 22.23 -5.25 5.12
N PRO A 230 22.85 -5.22 3.94
CA PRO A 230 22.73 -4.09 3.01
C PRO A 230 21.32 -3.96 2.40
N ASP A 231 20.53 -5.03 2.42
CA ASP A 231 19.17 -5.10 1.87
C ASP A 231 18.07 -4.96 2.95
N TYR A 232 18.45 -4.62 4.19
CA TYR A 232 17.50 -4.41 5.27
C TYR A 232 16.87 -3.02 5.17
N ILE A 233 15.54 -2.95 5.11
CA ILE A 233 14.78 -1.70 4.99
C ILE A 233 14.29 -1.23 6.37
N GLY A 234 13.84 -2.17 7.20
CA GLY A 234 13.28 -1.87 8.52
C GLY A 234 12.48 -3.04 9.09
N PRO A 235 11.99 -2.92 10.34
CA PRO A 235 11.17 -3.94 10.96
C PRO A 235 9.80 -4.02 10.28
N SER A 236 9.22 -5.21 10.18
CA SER A 236 7.86 -5.42 9.66
C SER A 236 6.76 -5.09 10.68
N PHE A 237 7.12 -4.93 11.94
CA PHE A 237 6.29 -4.44 13.05
C PHE A 237 7.22 -4.10 14.23
N ALA A 238 6.74 -3.25 15.15
CA ALA A 238 7.50 -2.93 16.35
C ALA A 238 7.75 -4.20 17.19
N PRO A 239 9.01 -4.50 17.57
CA PRO A 239 9.30 -5.67 18.38
C PRO A 239 8.62 -5.57 19.74
N ILE A 240 8.06 -6.69 20.21
CA ILE A 240 7.49 -6.85 21.55
C ILE A 240 8.45 -7.73 22.33
N ILE A 241 9.08 -7.17 23.33
CA ILE A 241 10.03 -7.85 24.22
C ILE A 241 9.51 -7.68 25.65
N ALA A 242 9.44 -8.78 26.41
CA ALA A 242 8.96 -8.81 27.78
C ALA A 242 9.89 -9.69 28.66
#